data_27e93b757f45420f15e2d90222c6214c
#
_entry.id   27e93b757f45420f15e2d90222c6214c
#
_cell.length_a   1.000
_cell.length_b   1.000
_cell.length_c   1.000
_cell.angle_alpha   90.00
_cell.angle_beta   90.00
_cell.angle_gamma   90.00
#
_symmetry.space_group_name_H-M   'P 1'
#
loop_
_entity.id
_entity.type
_entity.pdbx_description
1 polymer ?
#
loop_
_entity_poly.entity_id
_entity_poly.type
_entity_poly.pdbx_seq_one_letter_code
_entity_poly.pdbx_strand_id
1 'polypeptide(L)'
;MLLSLVTLVMASCQIENDMMIPKDLAGYEIFEIDGQVSSTINSSKQLVEVKMPWGADLHSLKISKIKYTDATFGKDKQYARGDVLDLSDTLHVRLNAFRSYDWRLIAVNASKDEPVKGKQLYNMSFDNWALEGKGYFPYAPDASDSDKAIWTTANKGTSDLLGKNTTIPEEDFLAVKGPGKKAAKLTSQFIAIKFASGNIFTGEFCGLKGTKGADLAWGVPFTDRPKSLHGYYCYQPKAINHTDKAHESMKGQTDIGQIQVILADWDKHKWDGYPDKAIDEKGRFHVINSDSQFIDFENDPAIIGWGNMEFSKWMDSYQEFDLPITYRNDRTPSVVVIISASSRYGDYFTGAEGTVLYLDEFEFVY
;
A
#
# COMPACT_ATOMS: atom_id res chain seq x y z
N MET A 1 -14.66 -62.15 50.14
CA MET A 1 -13.64 -62.19 49.08
C MET A 1 -14.15 -61.32 47.96
N LEU A 2 -13.81 -60.05 48.02
CA LEU A 2 -14.32 -59.05 47.04
C LEU A 2 -13.16 -58.75 46.10
N LEU A 3 -13.32 -59.08 44.82
CA LEU A 3 -12.39 -58.83 43.76
C LEU A 3 -12.62 -57.42 43.24
N SER A 4 -11.71 -56.49 43.55
CA SER A 4 -11.74 -55.11 43.04
C SER A 4 -11.13 -55.08 41.64
N LEU A 5 -11.94 -54.83 40.64
CA LEU A 5 -11.57 -54.63 39.24
C LEU A 5 -11.08 -53.18 39.06
N VAL A 6 -9.79 -52.97 38.96
CA VAL A 6 -9.19 -51.68 38.64
C VAL A 6 -9.27 -51.50 37.12
N THR A 7 -10.20 -50.71 36.66
CA THR A 7 -10.26 -50.23 35.27
C THR A 7 -9.21 -49.14 35.09
N LEU A 8 -8.14 -49.48 34.38
CA LEU A 8 -7.13 -48.53 33.90
C LEU A 8 -7.72 -47.73 32.78
N VAL A 9 -8.16 -46.48 33.04
CA VAL A 9 -8.56 -45.54 32.03
C VAL A 9 -7.28 -45.04 31.35
N MET A 10 -6.96 -45.56 30.19
CA MET A 10 -5.95 -45.02 29.31
C MET A 10 -6.52 -43.70 28.76
N ALA A 11 -6.18 -42.60 29.41
CA ALA A 11 -6.34 -41.29 28.82
C ALA A 11 -5.44 -41.22 27.59
N SER A 12 -5.98 -41.49 26.42
CA SER A 12 -5.40 -41.14 25.16
C SER A 12 -5.30 -39.60 25.17
N CYS A 13 -4.13 -39.05 25.47
CA CYS A 13 -3.82 -37.72 25.04
C CYS A 13 -3.94 -37.74 23.50
N GLN A 14 -5.03 -37.26 22.98
CA GLN A 14 -5.03 -36.73 21.63
C GLN A 14 -4.05 -35.55 21.67
N ILE A 15 -2.81 -35.83 21.32
CA ILE A 15 -1.91 -34.81 20.81
C ILE A 15 -2.63 -34.37 19.54
N GLU A 16 -3.24 -33.18 19.60
CA GLU A 16 -3.64 -32.50 18.37
C GLU A 16 -2.43 -32.60 17.46
N ASN A 17 -2.65 -33.17 16.31
CA ASN A 17 -1.60 -33.34 15.32
C ASN A 17 -1.35 -31.93 14.76
N ASP A 18 -0.67 -31.12 15.58
CA ASP A 18 -0.01 -29.92 15.16
C ASP A 18 1.02 -30.40 14.14
N MET A 19 0.59 -30.42 12.90
CA MET A 19 1.45 -30.64 11.73
C MET A 19 2.39 -29.44 11.66
N MET A 20 3.14 -29.29 12.74
CA MET A 20 4.27 -28.40 12.78
C MET A 20 5.16 -28.77 11.61
N ILE A 21 5.39 -27.80 10.75
CA ILE A 21 6.57 -27.81 9.89
C ILE A 21 7.71 -28.24 10.81
N PRO A 22 8.35 -29.39 10.57
CA PRO A 22 9.36 -29.87 11.49
C PRO A 22 10.34 -28.75 11.73
N LYS A 23 10.55 -28.35 13.01
CA LYS A 23 11.50 -27.26 13.35
C LYS A 23 12.94 -27.57 12.90
N ASP A 24 13.16 -28.78 12.42
CA ASP A 24 14.40 -29.33 11.90
C ASP A 24 14.46 -29.37 10.36
N LEU A 25 13.44 -28.85 9.64
CA LEU A 25 13.43 -28.79 8.19
C LEU A 25 14.42 -27.74 7.67
N ALA A 26 15.47 -28.19 6.97
CA ALA A 26 16.28 -27.26 6.18
C ALA A 26 15.55 -26.86 4.91
N GLY A 27 15.40 -25.55 4.69
CA GLY A 27 14.61 -25.05 3.55
C GLY A 27 14.54 -23.52 3.49
N TYR A 28 13.51 -23.08 2.84
CA TYR A 28 13.25 -21.66 2.62
C TYR A 28 11.99 -21.22 3.40
N GLU A 29 12.06 -20.06 4.06
CA GLU A 29 10.90 -19.33 4.57
C GLU A 29 10.43 -18.26 3.58
N ILE A 30 11.38 -17.63 2.88
CA ILE A 30 11.12 -16.62 1.86
C ILE A 30 12.03 -16.91 0.68
N PHE A 31 11.47 -16.84 -0.52
CA PHE A 31 12.21 -16.90 -1.77
C PHE A 31 11.46 -16.06 -2.82
N GLU A 32 12.03 -14.93 -3.20
CA GLU A 32 11.42 -13.98 -4.14
C GLU A 32 12.42 -13.58 -5.22
N ILE A 33 11.94 -13.43 -6.44
CA ILE A 33 12.69 -13.00 -7.62
C ILE A 33 12.20 -11.61 -8.07
N ASP A 34 13.10 -10.77 -8.54
CA ASP A 34 12.73 -9.46 -9.09
C ASP A 34 11.74 -9.61 -10.24
N GLY A 35 10.63 -8.87 -10.18
CA GLY A 35 9.60 -8.87 -11.21
C GLY A 35 8.71 -10.12 -11.26
N GLN A 36 8.74 -10.98 -10.25
CA GLN A 36 7.85 -12.15 -10.18
C GLN A 36 6.38 -11.78 -10.04
N VAL A 37 5.51 -12.63 -10.54
CA VAL A 37 4.06 -12.60 -10.29
C VAL A 37 3.74 -13.18 -8.91
N SER A 38 4.36 -14.31 -8.57
CA SER A 38 4.19 -14.96 -7.28
C SER A 38 5.34 -15.92 -6.98
N SER A 39 5.52 -16.25 -5.70
CA SER A 39 6.39 -17.33 -5.25
C SER A 39 5.64 -18.20 -4.25
N THR A 40 5.74 -19.49 -4.40
CA THR A 40 5.13 -20.48 -3.52
C THR A 40 6.18 -21.44 -3.00
N ILE A 41 6.25 -21.62 -1.68
CA ILE A 41 7.15 -22.55 -1.02
C ILE A 41 6.31 -23.72 -0.48
N ASN A 42 6.56 -24.91 -1.01
CA ASN A 42 5.95 -26.14 -0.52
C ASN A 42 6.98 -27.01 0.19
N SER A 43 7.03 -26.87 1.51
CA SER A 43 8.02 -27.56 2.36
C SER A 43 7.88 -29.08 2.34
N SER A 44 6.66 -29.62 2.20
CA SER A 44 6.44 -31.07 2.16
C SER A 44 6.94 -31.72 0.87
N LYS A 45 6.94 -30.95 -0.23
CA LYS A 45 7.43 -31.38 -1.55
C LYS A 45 8.86 -30.90 -1.83
N GLN A 46 9.49 -30.17 -0.91
CA GLN A 46 10.75 -29.46 -1.11
C GLN A 46 10.77 -28.71 -2.45
N LEU A 47 9.76 -27.89 -2.69
CA LEU A 47 9.56 -27.17 -3.94
C LEU A 47 9.41 -25.68 -3.68
N VAL A 48 10.17 -24.89 -4.41
CA VAL A 48 9.90 -23.45 -4.61
C VAL A 48 9.47 -23.28 -6.06
N GLU A 49 8.29 -22.74 -6.26
CA GLU A 49 7.77 -22.39 -7.57
C GLU A 49 7.65 -20.87 -7.68
N VAL A 50 8.36 -20.29 -8.63
CA VAL A 50 8.31 -18.87 -8.95
C VAL A 50 7.54 -18.69 -10.25
N LYS A 51 6.50 -17.88 -10.24
CA LYS A 51 5.73 -17.53 -11.43
C LYS A 51 6.22 -16.16 -11.92
N MET A 52 6.71 -16.15 -13.15
CA MET A 52 7.18 -14.94 -13.82
C MET A 52 6.13 -14.41 -14.80
N PRO A 53 6.14 -13.11 -15.17
CA PRO A 53 5.28 -12.59 -16.23
C PRO A 53 5.44 -13.35 -17.54
N TRP A 54 4.42 -13.35 -18.39
CA TRP A 54 4.50 -13.98 -19.70
C TRP A 54 5.67 -13.44 -20.52
N GLY A 55 6.47 -14.34 -21.08
CA GLY A 55 7.62 -13.99 -21.90
C GLY A 55 8.85 -13.51 -21.12
N ALA A 56 8.87 -13.62 -19.80
CA ALA A 56 10.08 -13.32 -19.02
C ALA A 56 11.23 -14.28 -19.39
N ASP A 57 12.44 -13.74 -19.43
CA ASP A 57 13.66 -14.53 -19.57
C ASP A 57 13.97 -15.27 -18.28
N LEU A 58 13.87 -16.60 -18.30
CA LEU A 58 14.10 -17.45 -17.13
C LEU A 58 15.60 -17.80 -16.92
N HIS A 59 16.47 -17.42 -17.85
CA HIS A 59 17.93 -17.68 -17.74
C HIS A 59 18.66 -16.73 -16.80
N SER A 60 18.06 -15.59 -16.46
CA SER A 60 18.72 -14.53 -15.69
C SER A 60 17.78 -13.90 -14.67
N LEU A 61 17.45 -14.66 -13.63
CA LEU A 61 16.50 -14.26 -12.59
C LEU A 61 17.24 -13.83 -11.34
N LYS A 62 17.11 -12.55 -10.95
CA LYS A 62 17.76 -11.97 -9.78
C LYS A 62 16.93 -12.20 -8.52
N ILE A 63 17.56 -12.71 -7.47
CA ILE A 63 16.93 -12.88 -6.14
C ILE A 63 16.70 -11.49 -5.50
N SER A 64 15.44 -11.12 -5.28
CA SER A 64 15.07 -9.90 -4.57
C SER A 64 15.05 -10.11 -3.06
N LYS A 65 14.62 -11.30 -2.60
CA LYS A 65 14.56 -11.64 -1.19
C LYS A 65 14.70 -13.14 -0.95
N ILE A 66 15.48 -13.50 0.05
CA ILE A 66 15.68 -14.89 0.45
C ILE A 66 15.84 -14.99 1.96
N LYS A 67 15.14 -15.95 2.56
CA LYS A 67 15.30 -16.33 3.96
C LYS A 67 15.23 -17.84 4.08
N TYR A 68 16.27 -18.42 4.65
CA TYR A 68 16.31 -19.84 4.97
C TYR A 68 15.67 -20.10 6.31
N THR A 69 15.17 -21.34 6.52
CA THR A 69 14.76 -21.79 7.84
C THR A 69 15.95 -21.80 8.81
N ASP A 70 15.67 -21.61 10.10
CA ASP A 70 16.73 -21.59 11.14
C ASP A 70 17.51 -22.90 11.23
N ALA A 71 16.86 -24.02 10.89
CA ALA A 71 17.48 -25.34 10.87
C ALA A 71 18.51 -25.53 9.74
N THR A 72 18.51 -24.70 8.71
CA THR A 72 19.45 -24.82 7.58
C THR A 72 20.87 -24.48 8.01
N PHE A 73 21.81 -25.41 7.80
CA PHE A 73 23.21 -25.17 8.12
C PHE A 73 23.79 -24.00 7.31
N GLY A 74 24.54 -23.13 7.96
CA GLY A 74 25.07 -21.91 7.31
C GLY A 74 25.90 -22.17 6.06
N LYS A 75 26.66 -23.28 6.02
CA LYS A 75 27.46 -23.70 4.88
C LYS A 75 26.63 -24.08 3.63
N ASP A 76 25.34 -24.37 3.81
CA ASP A 76 24.44 -24.82 2.75
C ASP A 76 23.58 -23.65 2.21
N LYS A 77 23.68 -22.46 2.81
CA LYS A 77 23.02 -21.22 2.35
C LYS A 77 23.78 -20.66 1.15
N GLN A 78 23.61 -21.31 0.00
CA GLN A 78 24.40 -21.06 -1.22
C GLN A 78 24.05 -19.76 -1.93
N TYR A 79 22.83 -19.26 -1.75
CA TYR A 79 22.32 -18.10 -2.45
C TYR A 79 22.01 -16.96 -1.47
N ALA A 80 22.16 -15.74 -1.97
CA ALA A 80 21.89 -14.51 -1.24
C ALA A 80 21.05 -13.55 -2.11
N ARG A 81 20.54 -12.50 -1.48
CA ARG A 81 19.89 -11.39 -2.19
C ARG A 81 20.87 -10.78 -3.21
N GLY A 82 20.41 -10.64 -4.44
CA GLY A 82 21.19 -10.06 -5.54
C GLY A 82 21.85 -11.10 -6.46
N ASP A 83 21.92 -12.37 -6.03
CA ASP A 83 22.39 -13.44 -6.90
C ASP A 83 21.44 -13.65 -8.09
N VAL A 84 22.03 -14.05 -9.21
CA VAL A 84 21.29 -14.33 -10.46
C VAL A 84 21.25 -15.84 -10.69
N LEU A 85 20.07 -16.36 -10.94
CA LEU A 85 19.82 -17.77 -11.17
C LEU A 85 19.33 -18.01 -12.60
N ASP A 86 19.74 -19.12 -13.17
CA ASP A 86 19.08 -19.72 -14.33
C ASP A 86 18.04 -20.72 -13.84
N LEU A 87 16.76 -20.38 -14.02
CA LEU A 87 15.61 -21.24 -13.71
C LEU A 87 14.82 -21.60 -14.98
N SER A 88 15.47 -21.53 -16.15
CA SER A 88 14.89 -22.03 -17.40
C SER A 88 14.67 -23.54 -17.35
N ASP A 89 15.39 -24.23 -16.47
CA ASP A 89 15.21 -25.61 -16.10
C ASP A 89 15.15 -25.74 -14.56
N THR A 90 14.78 -26.91 -14.05
CA THR A 90 14.70 -27.16 -12.62
C THR A 90 16.08 -27.09 -11.97
N LEU A 91 16.26 -26.17 -11.02
CA LEU A 91 17.47 -26.07 -10.22
C LEU A 91 17.34 -26.93 -8.95
N HIS A 92 18.24 -27.89 -8.79
CA HIS A 92 18.29 -28.75 -7.60
C HIS A 92 19.25 -28.18 -6.55
N VAL A 93 18.76 -27.98 -5.34
CA VAL A 93 19.54 -27.44 -4.21
C VAL A 93 19.43 -28.38 -3.01
N ARG A 94 20.57 -28.90 -2.55
CA ARG A 94 20.59 -29.71 -1.34
C ARG A 94 20.87 -28.82 -0.12
N LEU A 95 19.93 -28.84 0.81
CA LEU A 95 20.05 -28.16 2.09
C LEU A 95 20.10 -29.19 3.23
N ASN A 96 20.94 -28.97 4.21
CA ASN A 96 21.12 -29.89 5.32
C ASN A 96 20.75 -29.25 6.66
N ALA A 97 20.12 -30.06 7.50
CA ALA A 97 19.97 -29.89 8.93
C ALA A 97 20.43 -31.19 9.59
N PHE A 98 19.63 -31.82 10.45
CA PHE A 98 19.88 -33.21 10.92
C PHE A 98 19.66 -34.25 9.81
N ARG A 99 18.95 -33.86 8.75
CA ARG A 99 18.73 -34.63 7.53
C ARG A 99 19.03 -33.76 6.32
N SER A 100 19.22 -34.42 5.18
CA SER A 100 19.35 -33.75 3.89
C SER A 100 17.97 -33.58 3.23
N TYR A 101 17.76 -32.45 2.60
CA TYR A 101 16.56 -32.08 1.88
C TYR A 101 16.94 -31.61 0.48
N ASP A 102 16.41 -32.29 -0.54
CA ASP A 102 16.68 -31.97 -1.94
C ASP A 102 15.56 -31.06 -2.47
N TRP A 103 15.81 -29.77 -2.44
CA TRP A 103 14.89 -28.76 -2.92
C TRP A 103 14.97 -28.60 -4.44
N ARG A 104 13.83 -28.33 -5.04
CA ARG A 104 13.70 -27.96 -6.44
C ARG A 104 13.22 -26.51 -6.50
N LEU A 105 13.98 -25.68 -7.23
CA LEU A 105 13.60 -24.31 -7.54
C LEU A 105 13.21 -24.32 -9.01
N ILE A 106 11.99 -23.92 -9.31
CA ILE A 106 11.47 -23.83 -10.67
C ILE A 106 10.89 -22.47 -10.93
N ALA A 107 11.03 -21.99 -12.15
CA ALA A 107 10.31 -20.81 -12.62
C ALA A 107 9.41 -21.19 -13.80
N VAL A 108 8.22 -20.63 -13.82
CA VAL A 108 7.26 -20.81 -14.92
C VAL A 108 6.75 -19.45 -15.37
N ASN A 109 6.60 -19.27 -16.68
CA ASN A 109 5.96 -18.06 -17.18
C ASN A 109 4.44 -18.18 -17.01
N ALA A 110 3.81 -17.08 -16.57
CA ALA A 110 2.36 -16.94 -16.61
C ALA A 110 1.83 -17.10 -18.04
N SER A 111 0.58 -17.50 -18.20
CA SER A 111 -0.04 -17.49 -19.53
C SER A 111 -0.21 -16.05 -20.02
N LYS A 112 -0.26 -15.85 -21.34
CA LYS A 112 -0.41 -14.52 -21.95
C LYS A 112 -1.64 -13.75 -21.45
N ASP A 113 -2.70 -14.48 -21.15
CA ASP A 113 -4.00 -13.96 -20.73
C ASP A 113 -4.23 -14.06 -19.21
N GLU A 114 -3.22 -14.51 -18.47
CA GLU A 114 -3.31 -14.57 -17.01
C GLU A 114 -3.07 -13.18 -16.43
N PRO A 115 -3.99 -12.66 -15.63
CA PRO A 115 -3.78 -11.35 -14.99
C PRO A 115 -2.54 -11.42 -14.10
N VAL A 116 -1.58 -10.54 -14.36
CA VAL A 116 -0.38 -10.38 -13.53
C VAL A 116 -0.85 -9.84 -12.19
N LYS A 117 -0.79 -10.66 -11.15
CA LYS A 117 -1.01 -10.19 -9.77
C LYS A 117 0.26 -9.47 -9.31
N GLY A 118 0.32 -8.18 -9.52
CA GLY A 118 1.38 -7.35 -8.98
C GLY A 118 1.12 -6.99 -7.51
N LYS A 119 2.07 -6.27 -6.92
CA LYS A 119 2.02 -5.84 -5.51
C LYS A 119 0.86 -4.88 -5.29
N GLN A 120 0.03 -5.18 -4.29
CA GLN A 120 -0.96 -4.26 -3.76
C GLN A 120 -0.42 -3.62 -2.47
N LEU A 121 -0.92 -2.43 -2.12
CA LEU A 121 -0.66 -1.85 -0.81
C LEU A 121 -1.63 -2.44 0.22
N TYR A 122 -1.23 -2.36 1.49
CA TYR A 122 -2.11 -2.75 2.57
C TYR A 122 -3.37 -1.85 2.59
N ASN A 123 -4.53 -2.46 2.86
CA ASN A 123 -5.82 -1.79 3.04
C ASN A 123 -6.27 -0.87 1.88
N MET A 124 -5.99 -1.24 0.64
CA MET A 124 -6.52 -0.51 -0.54
C MET A 124 -8.03 -0.64 -0.68
N SER A 125 -8.64 -1.67 -0.07
CA SER A 125 -10.11 -1.82 0.00
C SER A 125 -10.77 -0.88 1.01
N PHE A 126 -10.00 -0.22 1.89
CA PHE A 126 -10.49 0.62 3.00
C PHE A 126 -11.38 -0.10 4.03
N ASP A 127 -11.31 -1.42 4.13
CA ASP A 127 -12.08 -2.21 5.10
C ASP A 127 -11.57 -2.06 6.54
N ASN A 128 -10.28 -1.78 6.73
CA ASN A 128 -9.63 -1.79 8.02
C ASN A 128 -9.50 -0.39 8.62
N TRP A 129 -10.04 -0.21 9.83
CA TRP A 129 -10.00 1.05 10.56
C TRP A 129 -9.75 0.84 12.05
N ALA A 130 -8.86 1.65 12.62
CA ALA A 130 -8.67 1.76 14.05
C ALA A 130 -9.22 3.08 14.58
N LEU A 131 -9.75 3.06 15.80
CA LEU A 131 -10.08 4.25 16.57
C LEU A 131 -9.02 4.39 17.68
N GLU A 132 -8.10 5.34 17.53
CA GLU A 132 -7.08 5.65 18.53
C GLU A 132 -7.34 7.04 19.12
N GLY A 133 -7.58 7.09 20.44
CA GLY A 133 -8.02 8.33 21.08
C GLY A 133 -9.36 8.82 20.51
N LYS A 134 -9.34 9.91 19.76
CA LYS A 134 -10.51 10.49 19.07
C LYS A 134 -10.41 10.39 17.55
N GLY A 135 -9.33 9.81 17.03
CA GLY A 135 -9.03 9.75 15.59
C GLY A 135 -9.33 8.40 14.98
N TYR A 136 -9.95 8.39 13.79
CA TYR A 136 -10.02 7.22 12.94
C TYR A 136 -8.77 7.14 12.05
N PHE A 137 -8.19 5.94 11.96
CA PHE A 137 -7.02 5.66 11.14
C PHE A 137 -7.25 4.46 10.23
N PRO A 138 -6.80 4.51 8.96
CA PRO A 138 -7.12 3.49 7.95
C PRO A 138 -6.21 2.26 8.05
N TYR A 139 -6.23 1.57 9.17
CA TYR A 139 -5.55 0.31 9.43
C TYR A 139 -6.26 -0.51 10.52
N ALA A 140 -6.06 -1.83 10.54
CA ALA A 140 -6.59 -2.68 11.60
C ALA A 140 -5.92 -2.37 12.96
N PRO A 141 -6.62 -2.53 14.09
CA PRO A 141 -6.06 -2.25 15.41
C PRO A 141 -4.77 -3.03 15.72
N ASP A 142 -4.64 -4.23 15.17
CA ASP A 142 -3.50 -5.14 15.31
C ASP A 142 -2.53 -5.12 14.13
N ALA A 143 -2.67 -4.14 13.23
CA ALA A 143 -1.78 -3.98 12.08
C ALA A 143 -0.32 -3.77 12.51
N SER A 144 0.60 -4.28 11.71
CA SER A 144 2.04 -4.05 11.90
C SER A 144 2.41 -2.57 11.73
N ASP A 145 3.54 -2.15 12.27
CA ASP A 145 4.01 -0.75 12.10
C ASP A 145 4.22 -0.39 10.63
N SER A 146 4.63 -1.34 9.80
CA SER A 146 4.77 -1.13 8.36
C SER A 146 3.42 -0.93 7.66
N ASP A 147 2.36 -1.63 8.09
CA ASP A 147 1.02 -1.49 7.54
C ASP A 147 0.37 -0.18 7.99
N LYS A 148 0.56 0.20 9.26
CA LYS A 148 0.11 1.50 9.80
C LYS A 148 0.74 2.71 9.10
N ALA A 149 1.91 2.53 8.50
CA ALA A 149 2.64 3.57 7.80
C ALA A 149 2.23 3.75 6.32
N ILE A 150 1.29 2.95 5.80
CA ILE A 150 0.89 3.03 4.39
C ILE A 150 -0.05 4.21 4.15
N TRP A 151 -1.14 4.31 4.90
CA TRP A 151 -2.17 5.32 4.69
C TRP A 151 -2.21 6.35 5.82
N THR A 152 -2.34 7.60 5.43
CA THR A 152 -2.48 8.73 6.36
C THR A 152 -3.63 9.64 5.92
N THR A 153 -4.21 10.34 6.89
CA THR A 153 -5.28 11.31 6.69
C THR A 153 -5.00 12.58 7.49
N ALA A 154 -5.76 13.64 7.26
CA ALA A 154 -5.70 14.84 8.06
C ALA A 154 -6.12 14.63 9.54
N ASN A 155 -6.77 13.50 9.87
CA ASN A 155 -7.23 13.18 11.21
C ASN A 155 -6.12 13.26 12.27
N LYS A 156 -4.89 12.86 11.91
CA LYS A 156 -3.76 12.91 12.85
C LYS A 156 -3.48 14.32 13.39
N GLY A 157 -3.82 15.34 12.61
CA GLY A 157 -3.71 16.74 13.04
C GLY A 157 -4.99 17.34 13.61
N THR A 158 -6.17 16.83 13.21
CA THR A 158 -7.46 17.44 13.55
C THR A 158 -8.16 16.78 14.72
N SER A 159 -7.98 15.46 14.91
CA SER A 159 -8.68 14.71 15.94
C SER A 159 -8.13 15.00 17.34
N ASP A 160 -6.82 15.08 17.50
CA ASP A 160 -6.19 15.32 18.81
C ASP A 160 -6.51 16.69 19.36
N LEU A 161 -6.46 17.72 18.49
CA LEU A 161 -6.71 19.11 18.88
C LEU A 161 -8.19 19.40 19.12
N LEU A 162 -9.08 18.91 18.26
CA LEU A 162 -10.47 19.36 18.18
C LEU A 162 -11.48 18.23 18.20
N GLY A 163 -11.05 16.98 18.22
CA GLY A 163 -11.92 15.80 18.16
C GLY A 163 -12.67 15.68 16.82
N LYS A 164 -12.16 16.32 15.75
CA LYS A 164 -12.79 16.28 14.42
C LYS A 164 -12.04 15.35 13.49
N ASN A 165 -12.78 14.50 12.79
CA ASN A 165 -12.26 13.61 11.77
C ASN A 165 -12.78 14.07 10.40
N THR A 166 -11.87 14.38 9.48
CA THR A 166 -12.21 14.70 8.09
C THR A 166 -12.35 13.44 7.24
N THR A 167 -11.85 12.32 7.72
CA THR A 167 -11.90 11.02 7.04
C THR A 167 -12.30 9.95 8.06
N ILE A 168 -13.36 9.22 7.76
CA ILE A 168 -13.93 8.20 8.66
C ILE A 168 -14.31 6.94 7.88
N PRO A 169 -14.43 5.77 8.54
CA PRO A 169 -15.06 4.61 7.94
C PRO A 169 -16.53 4.90 7.62
N GLU A 170 -17.00 4.39 6.50
CA GLU A 170 -18.42 4.34 6.10
C GLU A 170 -18.84 2.87 6.04
N GLU A 171 -19.98 2.54 6.64
CA GLU A 171 -20.46 1.16 6.78
C GLU A 171 -21.82 0.92 6.08
N ASP A 172 -22.57 1.98 5.80
CA ASP A 172 -23.91 1.89 5.24
C ASP A 172 -23.93 2.14 3.72
N PHE A 173 -23.07 3.04 3.25
CA PHE A 173 -22.97 3.42 1.84
C PHE A 173 -21.67 2.88 1.23
N LEU A 174 -21.74 1.69 0.62
CA LEU A 174 -20.63 0.91 0.10
C LEU A 174 -20.80 0.59 -1.38
N ALA A 175 -19.70 0.58 -2.14
CA ALA A 175 -19.68 0.06 -3.50
C ALA A 175 -19.78 -1.48 -3.49
N VAL A 176 -18.98 -2.13 -2.64
CA VAL A 176 -19.00 -3.59 -2.46
C VAL A 176 -19.53 -3.93 -1.09
N LYS A 177 -20.68 -4.61 -1.05
CA LYS A 177 -21.36 -4.99 0.19
C LYS A 177 -20.94 -6.37 0.67
N GLY A 178 -20.78 -6.52 1.97
CA GLY A 178 -20.47 -7.81 2.60
C GLY A 178 -20.15 -7.67 4.09
N PRO A 179 -20.07 -8.78 4.82
CA PRO A 179 -19.65 -8.76 6.22
C PRO A 179 -18.24 -8.15 6.38
N GLY A 180 -18.12 -7.16 7.27
CA GLY A 180 -16.84 -6.51 7.57
C GLY A 180 -16.35 -5.50 6.51
N LYS A 181 -17.12 -5.31 5.43
CA LYS A 181 -16.81 -4.31 4.40
C LYS A 181 -17.04 -2.90 4.92
N LYS A 182 -16.14 -1.99 4.54
CA LYS A 182 -16.22 -0.57 4.83
C LYS A 182 -15.64 0.21 3.63
N ALA A 183 -15.98 1.48 3.59
CA ALA A 183 -15.41 2.44 2.64
C ALA A 183 -14.76 3.60 3.38
N ALA A 184 -14.01 4.43 2.68
CA ALA A 184 -13.50 5.68 3.22
C ALA A 184 -14.44 6.83 2.86
N LYS A 185 -14.89 7.59 3.86
CA LYS A 185 -15.67 8.81 3.71
C LYS A 185 -14.83 10.02 4.06
N LEU A 186 -14.56 10.84 3.07
CA LEU A 186 -13.75 12.04 3.16
C LEU A 186 -14.67 13.27 3.13
N THR A 187 -14.68 14.06 4.21
CA THR A 187 -15.56 15.24 4.31
C THR A 187 -14.73 16.48 4.57
N SER A 188 -14.84 17.47 3.70
CA SER A 188 -14.24 18.79 3.89
C SER A 188 -14.92 19.53 5.03
N GLN A 189 -14.14 20.09 5.94
CA GLN A 189 -14.62 20.74 7.16
C GLN A 189 -13.87 22.05 7.43
N PHE A 190 -14.54 22.99 8.09
CA PHE A 190 -13.85 24.13 8.71
C PHE A 190 -13.42 23.74 10.12
N ILE A 191 -12.10 23.74 10.34
CA ILE A 191 -11.46 23.29 11.58
C ILE A 191 -10.93 24.53 12.30
N ALA A 192 -11.63 24.94 13.35
CA ALA A 192 -11.30 26.13 14.15
C ALA A 192 -11.14 27.42 13.34
N ILE A 193 -10.00 27.61 12.69
CA ILE A 193 -9.65 28.84 11.94
C ILE A 193 -9.26 28.59 10.50
N LYS A 194 -9.25 27.32 10.05
CA LYS A 194 -8.80 26.92 8.72
C LYS A 194 -9.73 25.90 8.10
N PHE A 195 -9.85 25.97 6.80
CA PHE A 195 -10.47 24.93 5.99
C PHE A 195 -9.52 23.72 5.91
N ALA A 196 -10.07 22.52 6.04
CA ALA A 196 -9.37 21.26 5.86
C ALA A 196 -10.18 20.37 4.91
N SER A 197 -9.58 19.99 3.80
CA SER A 197 -10.13 18.97 2.91
C SER A 197 -10.15 17.61 3.60
N GLY A 198 -11.23 16.85 3.41
CA GLY A 198 -11.19 15.42 3.67
C GLY A 198 -10.21 14.78 2.71
N ASN A 199 -9.20 14.08 3.23
CA ASN A 199 -8.18 13.45 2.41
C ASN A 199 -7.72 12.12 2.96
N ILE A 200 -7.19 11.29 2.07
CA ILE A 200 -6.42 10.09 2.38
C ILE A 200 -5.28 9.99 1.39
N PHE A 201 -4.08 9.69 1.87
CA PHE A 201 -2.90 9.58 1.03
C PHE A 201 -1.92 8.53 1.56
N THR A 202 -1.05 8.03 0.68
CA THR A 202 0.06 7.16 1.08
C THR A 202 1.25 7.99 1.53
N GLY A 203 1.71 7.75 2.77
CA GLY A 203 2.78 8.51 3.39
C GLY A 203 2.55 8.79 4.87
N GLU A 204 3.16 9.85 5.40
CA GLU A 204 3.15 10.16 6.82
C GLU A 204 2.79 11.63 7.09
N PHE A 205 2.06 11.86 8.18
CA PHE A 205 1.86 13.19 8.76
C PHE A 205 3.00 13.48 9.74
N CYS A 206 3.88 14.41 9.39
CA CYS A 206 5.09 14.75 10.15
C CYS A 206 4.87 15.84 11.22
N GLY A 207 3.71 16.47 11.23
CA GLY A 207 3.31 17.43 12.27
C GLY A 207 2.75 18.72 11.73
N LEU A 208 2.18 19.51 12.66
CA LEU A 208 1.65 20.83 12.34
C LEU A 208 2.78 21.87 12.24
N LYS A 209 2.67 22.77 11.28
CA LYS A 209 3.58 23.92 11.09
C LYS A 209 2.89 25.25 11.46
N GLY A 210 2.32 25.29 12.65
CA GLY A 210 1.58 26.45 13.14
C GLY A 210 0.36 26.77 12.26
N THR A 211 0.19 28.04 11.87
CA THR A 211 -0.90 28.47 10.99
C THR A 211 -0.64 28.21 9.49
N LYS A 212 0.55 27.72 9.14
CA LYS A 212 0.90 27.39 7.74
C LYS A 212 0.29 26.09 7.26
N GLY A 213 -0.10 25.18 8.17
CA GLY A 213 -0.70 23.88 7.87
C GLY A 213 0.08 22.72 8.46
N ALA A 214 0.28 21.68 7.68
CA ALA A 214 0.95 20.45 8.09
C ALA A 214 2.18 20.17 7.22
N ASP A 215 3.14 19.46 7.78
CA ASP A 215 4.23 18.82 7.07
C ASP A 215 3.80 17.38 6.75
N LEU A 216 3.69 17.08 5.48
CA LEU A 216 3.27 15.78 4.97
C LEU A 216 4.44 15.16 4.19
N ALA A 217 4.83 13.94 4.53
CA ALA A 217 5.81 13.17 3.78
C ALA A 217 5.09 12.19 2.86
N TRP A 218 5.00 12.50 1.59
CA TRP A 218 4.33 11.70 0.58
C TRP A 218 5.21 10.57 0.07
N GLY A 219 4.63 9.38 -0.03
CA GLY A 219 5.23 8.20 -0.63
C GLY A 219 5.46 7.06 0.33
N VAL A 220 5.25 5.87 -0.18
CA VAL A 220 5.58 4.59 0.48
C VAL A 220 6.43 3.74 -0.46
N PRO A 221 7.32 2.86 0.05
CA PRO A 221 8.19 2.05 -0.79
C PRO A 221 7.41 1.16 -1.77
N PHE A 222 7.70 1.33 -3.05
CA PHE A 222 7.02 0.61 -4.12
C PHE A 222 7.89 0.54 -5.37
N THR A 223 8.03 -0.65 -5.97
CA THR A 223 8.93 -0.88 -7.11
C THR A 223 8.22 -1.42 -8.35
N ASP A 224 6.95 -1.76 -8.24
CA ASP A 224 6.18 -2.30 -9.35
C ASP A 224 5.69 -1.20 -10.30
N ARG A 225 5.23 -1.60 -11.47
CA ARG A 225 4.77 -0.70 -12.53
C ARG A 225 3.34 -1.07 -12.97
N PRO A 226 2.32 -0.76 -12.17
CA PRO A 226 0.92 -1.04 -12.54
C PRO A 226 0.49 -0.21 -13.76
N LYS A 227 -0.45 -0.71 -14.53
CA LYS A 227 -1.03 0.01 -15.68
C LYS A 227 -1.99 1.10 -15.25
N SER A 228 -2.75 0.83 -14.19
CA SER A 228 -3.78 1.74 -13.68
C SER A 228 -4.02 1.55 -12.19
N LEU A 229 -4.67 2.54 -11.58
CA LEU A 229 -5.35 2.45 -10.29
C LEU A 229 -6.84 2.29 -10.58
N HIS A 230 -7.41 1.16 -10.15
CA HIS A 230 -8.82 0.84 -10.23
C HIS A 230 -9.50 1.07 -8.89
N GLY A 231 -10.83 1.29 -8.88
CA GLY A 231 -11.64 1.38 -7.68
C GLY A 231 -13.01 1.99 -7.91
N TYR A 232 -13.64 2.37 -6.81
CA TYR A 232 -14.96 2.98 -6.81
C TYR A 232 -14.93 4.32 -6.07
N TYR A 233 -15.69 5.30 -6.57
CA TYR A 233 -15.86 6.58 -5.91
C TYR A 233 -17.29 7.11 -6.04
N CYS A 234 -17.70 7.92 -5.08
CA CYS A 234 -18.92 8.72 -5.17
C CYS A 234 -18.64 10.12 -4.65
N TYR A 235 -19.02 11.14 -5.39
CA TYR A 235 -18.71 12.52 -5.08
C TYR A 235 -19.94 13.39 -4.91
N GLN A 236 -19.98 14.15 -3.82
CA GLN A 236 -21.08 15.02 -3.44
C GLN A 236 -20.55 16.44 -3.16
N PRO A 237 -20.27 17.24 -4.20
CA PRO A 237 -19.73 18.57 -4.04
C PRO A 237 -20.72 19.56 -3.44
N LYS A 238 -20.17 20.61 -2.81
CA LYS A 238 -20.89 21.82 -2.43
C LYS A 238 -20.30 23.02 -3.18
N ALA A 239 -20.91 24.19 -3.00
CA ALA A 239 -20.36 25.45 -3.52
C ALA A 239 -19.19 25.89 -2.61
N ILE A 240 -18.06 26.21 -3.20
CA ILE A 240 -16.85 26.71 -2.51
C ILE A 240 -17.21 27.92 -1.67
N ASN A 241 -16.99 27.82 -0.36
CA ASN A 241 -17.30 28.85 0.61
C ASN A 241 -16.07 29.33 1.43
N HIS A 242 -14.94 28.64 1.29
CA HIS A 242 -13.64 29.01 1.84
C HIS A 242 -12.63 29.14 0.71
N THR A 243 -11.85 30.24 0.72
CA THR A 243 -10.82 30.53 -0.28
C THR A 243 -9.64 31.25 0.39
N ASP A 244 -8.45 31.02 -0.13
CA ASP A 244 -7.34 31.93 0.09
C ASP A 244 -7.40 33.11 -0.91
N LYS A 245 -6.45 34.04 -0.81
CA LYS A 245 -6.42 35.22 -1.69
C LYS A 245 -6.19 34.88 -3.16
N ALA A 246 -5.42 33.86 -3.45
CA ALA A 246 -5.07 33.47 -4.82
C ALA A 246 -6.26 32.81 -5.52
N HIS A 247 -7.17 32.19 -4.76
CA HIS A 247 -8.31 31.42 -5.27
C HIS A 247 -9.66 32.09 -4.99
N GLU A 248 -9.69 33.36 -4.64
CA GLU A 248 -10.93 34.08 -4.28
C GLU A 248 -11.99 34.04 -5.41
N SER A 249 -11.56 34.03 -6.67
CA SER A 249 -12.42 33.88 -7.83
C SER A 249 -13.19 32.55 -7.91
N MET A 250 -12.78 31.55 -7.16
CA MET A 250 -13.45 30.24 -7.09
C MET A 250 -14.65 30.22 -6.16
N LYS A 251 -14.82 31.24 -5.32
CA LYS A 251 -15.92 31.32 -4.37
C LYS A 251 -17.27 31.22 -5.06
N GLY A 252 -18.12 30.32 -4.58
CA GLY A 252 -19.43 30.05 -5.15
C GLY A 252 -19.43 29.05 -6.33
N GLN A 253 -18.27 28.71 -6.89
CA GLN A 253 -18.17 27.64 -7.89
C GLN A 253 -18.34 26.27 -7.22
N THR A 254 -18.69 25.25 -8.00
CA THR A 254 -18.75 23.87 -7.51
C THR A 254 -17.35 23.38 -7.13
N ASP A 255 -17.22 22.75 -5.97
CA ASP A 255 -15.97 22.16 -5.51
C ASP A 255 -15.52 21.01 -6.40
N ILE A 256 -14.23 20.72 -6.39
CA ILE A 256 -13.59 19.73 -7.25
C ILE A 256 -12.91 18.69 -6.35
N GLY A 257 -13.28 17.44 -6.52
CA GLY A 257 -12.59 16.30 -5.92
C GLY A 257 -11.48 15.79 -6.81
N GLN A 258 -10.55 15.04 -6.23
CA GLN A 258 -9.39 14.53 -6.95
C GLN A 258 -8.97 13.14 -6.45
N ILE A 259 -8.52 12.30 -7.39
CA ILE A 259 -7.77 11.07 -7.14
C ILE A 259 -6.51 11.12 -8.00
N GLN A 260 -5.35 10.94 -7.38
CA GLN A 260 -4.04 10.92 -8.05
C GLN A 260 -3.23 9.70 -7.68
N VAL A 261 -2.44 9.22 -8.62
CA VAL A 261 -1.41 8.22 -8.41
C VAL A 261 -0.10 8.68 -9.05
N ILE A 262 1.00 8.54 -8.32
CA ILE A 262 2.32 8.98 -8.76
C ILE A 262 3.31 7.87 -8.44
N LEU A 263 4.14 7.52 -9.42
CA LEU A 263 5.29 6.65 -9.25
C LEU A 263 6.54 7.49 -9.45
N ALA A 264 7.42 7.53 -8.46
CA ALA A 264 8.62 8.35 -8.47
C ALA A 264 9.85 7.58 -8.00
N ASP A 265 11.00 8.14 -8.35
CA ASP A 265 12.32 7.71 -7.89
C ASP A 265 12.97 8.89 -7.12
N TRP A 266 12.36 9.24 -6.02
CA TRP A 266 12.85 10.33 -5.19
C TRP A 266 14.10 9.92 -4.43
N ASP A 267 15.22 10.51 -4.83
CA ASP A 267 16.52 10.36 -4.21
C ASP A 267 17.21 11.74 -4.16
N LYS A 268 17.34 12.27 -2.96
CA LYS A 268 17.91 13.62 -2.75
C LYS A 268 19.33 13.79 -3.27
N HIS A 269 20.05 12.71 -3.50
CA HIS A 269 21.44 12.73 -3.99
C HIS A 269 21.55 12.47 -5.49
N LYS A 270 20.45 12.08 -6.14
CA LYS A 270 20.46 11.63 -7.53
C LYS A 270 20.18 12.74 -8.53
N TRP A 271 19.45 13.76 -8.13
CA TRP A 271 18.95 14.79 -9.02
C TRP A 271 19.58 16.14 -8.72
N ASP A 272 20.36 16.70 -9.67
CA ASP A 272 20.91 18.04 -9.57
C ASP A 272 19.80 19.09 -9.48
N GLY A 273 19.90 19.98 -8.48
CA GLY A 273 18.92 21.05 -8.28
C GLY A 273 17.62 20.61 -7.61
N TYR A 274 17.48 19.35 -7.25
CA TYR A 274 16.37 18.89 -6.43
C TYR A 274 16.50 19.49 -5.03
N PRO A 275 15.41 20.06 -4.45
CA PRO A 275 15.53 20.70 -3.14
C PRO A 275 15.83 19.62 -2.08
N ASP A 276 17.05 19.58 -1.55
CA ASP A 276 17.48 18.63 -0.50
C ASP A 276 16.53 18.54 0.71
N LYS A 277 15.76 19.60 0.92
CA LYS A 277 14.81 19.69 2.02
C LYS A 277 13.43 19.04 1.71
N ALA A 278 13.14 18.75 0.48
CA ALA A 278 11.87 18.18 0.07
C ALA A 278 11.88 16.66 0.10
N ILE A 279 13.04 16.01 -0.05
CA ILE A 279 13.17 14.55 -0.01
C ILE A 279 13.90 14.14 1.25
N ASP A 280 13.31 13.23 2.02
CA ASP A 280 13.94 12.65 3.21
C ASP A 280 14.78 11.41 2.90
N GLU A 281 15.47 10.87 3.93
CA GLU A 281 16.31 9.67 3.82
C GLU A 281 15.55 8.39 3.44
N LYS A 282 14.21 8.43 3.52
CA LYS A 282 13.33 7.32 3.12
C LYS A 282 12.82 7.45 1.69
N GLY A 283 13.27 8.48 0.96
CA GLY A 283 12.80 8.78 -0.39
C GLY A 283 11.39 9.33 -0.45
N ARG A 284 10.90 10.01 0.62
CA ARG A 284 9.57 10.61 0.66
C ARG A 284 9.65 12.10 0.39
N PHE A 285 8.65 12.62 -0.29
CA PHE A 285 8.58 14.03 -0.64
C PHE A 285 7.80 14.83 0.41
N HIS A 286 8.45 15.80 1.04
CA HIS A 286 7.84 16.67 2.05
C HIS A 286 7.12 17.83 1.40
N VAL A 287 5.83 17.95 1.69
CA VAL A 287 5.00 19.11 1.35
C VAL A 287 4.63 19.84 2.61
N ILE A 288 5.11 21.07 2.72
CA ILE A 288 4.70 22.00 3.78
C ILE A 288 3.77 22.99 3.11
N ASN A 289 2.51 22.74 3.27
CA ASN A 289 1.35 23.49 2.89
C ASN A 289 1.59 24.94 2.35
N SER A 290 0.96 25.27 1.24
CA SER A 290 0.85 26.59 0.57
C SER A 290 2.15 27.33 0.22
N ASP A 291 3.29 26.95 0.74
CA ASP A 291 4.56 27.62 0.50
C ASP A 291 5.39 26.95 -0.60
N SER A 292 4.76 26.33 -1.61
CA SER A 292 5.44 26.14 -2.88
C SER A 292 6.19 24.83 -3.15
N GLN A 293 6.01 23.79 -2.39
CA GLN A 293 6.65 22.50 -2.72
C GLN A 293 5.66 21.50 -3.30
N PHE A 294 4.82 21.95 -4.22
CA PHE A 294 3.94 21.04 -4.93
C PHE A 294 4.72 20.32 -6.03
N ILE A 295 4.36 19.04 -6.23
CA ILE A 295 4.96 18.22 -7.27
C ILE A 295 4.59 18.79 -8.63
N ASP A 296 5.61 19.12 -9.41
CA ASP A 296 5.45 19.44 -10.82
C ASP A 296 5.49 18.13 -11.63
N PHE A 297 4.30 17.59 -11.93
CA PHE A 297 4.19 16.32 -12.65
C PHE A 297 4.79 16.36 -14.05
N GLU A 298 4.86 17.53 -14.66
CA GLU A 298 5.34 17.68 -16.04
C GLU A 298 6.85 17.78 -16.11
N ASN A 299 7.47 18.46 -15.14
CA ASN A 299 8.89 18.81 -15.23
C ASN A 299 9.77 18.13 -14.19
N ASP A 300 9.20 17.54 -13.13
CA ASP A 300 9.99 16.83 -12.12
C ASP A 300 10.64 15.57 -12.73
N PRO A 301 11.98 15.52 -12.82
CA PRO A 301 12.70 14.40 -13.44
C PRO A 301 12.59 13.10 -12.64
N ALA A 302 12.26 13.16 -11.36
CA ALA A 302 12.12 11.99 -10.53
C ALA A 302 10.79 11.25 -10.76
N ILE A 303 9.80 11.91 -11.38
CA ILE A 303 8.52 11.25 -11.69
C ILE A 303 8.67 10.30 -12.86
N ILE A 304 8.25 9.07 -12.66
CA ILE A 304 8.33 7.96 -13.61
C ILE A 304 7.00 7.76 -14.31
N GLY A 305 5.91 7.82 -13.56
CA GLY A 305 4.57 7.67 -14.08
C GLY A 305 3.53 8.34 -13.18
N TRP A 306 2.41 8.76 -13.75
CA TRP A 306 1.33 9.37 -12.99
C TRP A 306 -0.03 9.20 -13.67
N GLY A 307 -1.08 9.25 -12.86
CA GLY A 307 -2.46 9.40 -13.26
C GLY A 307 -3.16 10.45 -12.40
N ASN A 308 -4.05 11.23 -12.98
CA ASN A 308 -4.83 12.22 -12.27
C ASN A 308 -6.26 12.24 -12.79
N MET A 309 -7.22 12.22 -11.87
CA MET A 309 -8.64 12.32 -12.16
C MET A 309 -9.26 13.41 -11.27
N GLU A 310 -9.97 14.34 -11.89
CA GLU A 310 -10.71 15.42 -11.23
C GLU A 310 -12.19 15.31 -11.57
N PHE A 311 -13.03 15.60 -10.62
CA PHE A 311 -14.47 15.49 -10.78
C PHE A 311 -15.20 16.56 -9.95
N SER A 312 -16.34 17.05 -10.49
CA SER A 312 -17.15 18.11 -9.86
C SER A 312 -18.65 17.84 -9.94
N LYS A 313 -19.05 16.73 -10.54
CA LYS A 313 -20.49 16.40 -10.70
C LYS A 313 -21.00 15.68 -9.46
N TRP A 314 -22.23 16.03 -9.05
CA TRP A 314 -22.94 15.30 -8.00
C TRP A 314 -23.24 13.85 -8.43
N MET A 315 -23.05 12.92 -7.53
CA MET A 315 -23.31 11.51 -7.74
C MET A 315 -24.19 10.97 -6.59
N ASP A 316 -25.19 10.14 -6.95
CA ASP A 316 -26.09 9.49 -5.99
C ASP A 316 -25.63 8.04 -5.65
N SER A 317 -24.72 7.49 -6.42
CA SER A 317 -24.18 6.14 -6.26
C SER A 317 -22.72 6.10 -6.67
N TYR A 318 -22.02 5.07 -6.19
CA TYR A 318 -20.66 4.81 -6.62
C TYR A 318 -20.55 4.60 -8.13
N GLN A 319 -19.49 5.11 -8.71
CA GLN A 319 -19.03 4.80 -10.05
C GLN A 319 -17.68 4.09 -9.97
N GLU A 320 -17.53 3.09 -10.79
CA GLU A 320 -16.26 2.42 -11.03
C GLU A 320 -15.34 3.36 -11.84
N PHE A 321 -14.05 3.34 -11.53
CA PHE A 321 -13.06 4.06 -12.31
C PHE A 321 -11.84 3.17 -12.56
N ASP A 322 -11.18 3.43 -13.68
CA ASP A 322 -9.86 2.89 -14.00
C ASP A 322 -8.99 4.07 -14.43
N LEU A 323 -8.09 4.49 -13.52
CA LEU A 323 -7.21 5.63 -13.71
C LEU A 323 -5.89 5.18 -14.32
N PRO A 324 -5.66 5.37 -15.61
CA PRO A 324 -4.44 4.90 -16.26
C PRO A 324 -3.21 5.65 -15.75
N ILE A 325 -2.11 4.94 -15.63
CA ILE A 325 -0.81 5.50 -15.26
C ILE A 325 0.00 5.74 -16.53
N THR A 326 0.22 7.00 -16.84
CA THR A 326 1.07 7.41 -17.96
C THR A 326 2.53 7.37 -17.56
N TYR A 327 3.31 6.47 -18.17
CA TYR A 327 4.73 6.32 -17.90
C TYR A 327 5.57 7.19 -18.84
N ARG A 328 6.56 7.87 -18.27
CA ARG A 328 7.51 8.75 -18.98
C ARG A 328 8.76 8.00 -19.43
N ASN A 329 9.15 6.96 -18.72
CA ASN A 329 10.37 6.19 -18.96
C ASN A 329 10.28 4.79 -18.35
N ASP A 330 11.33 3.98 -18.54
CA ASP A 330 11.38 2.58 -18.10
C ASP A 330 12.03 2.38 -16.71
N ARG A 331 12.34 3.45 -15.99
CA ARG A 331 12.97 3.34 -14.67
C ARG A 331 12.04 2.61 -13.69
N THR A 332 12.66 1.90 -12.76
CA THR A 332 11.96 1.30 -11.63
C THR A 332 11.64 2.39 -10.59
N PRO A 333 10.39 2.55 -10.16
CA PRO A 333 10.06 3.46 -9.08
C PRO A 333 10.68 3.00 -7.75
N SER A 334 10.90 3.92 -6.84
CA SER A 334 11.25 3.65 -5.45
C SER A 334 10.06 3.84 -4.52
N VAL A 335 9.11 4.69 -4.91
CA VAL A 335 7.93 5.03 -4.13
C VAL A 335 6.68 5.15 -5.00
N VAL A 336 5.53 4.94 -4.36
CA VAL A 336 4.22 5.31 -4.90
C VAL A 336 3.52 6.27 -3.96
N VAL A 337 2.86 7.28 -4.54
CA VAL A 337 1.94 8.17 -3.87
C VAL A 337 0.55 7.98 -4.46
N ILE A 338 -0.45 7.74 -3.60
CA ILE A 338 -1.86 7.87 -3.95
C ILE A 338 -2.41 9.00 -3.08
N ILE A 339 -3.08 9.96 -3.70
CA ILE A 339 -3.72 11.07 -2.99
C ILE A 339 -5.17 11.12 -3.43
N SER A 340 -6.09 11.12 -2.47
CA SER A 340 -7.49 11.39 -2.72
C SER A 340 -7.97 12.51 -1.81
N ALA A 341 -8.64 13.49 -2.37
CA ALA A 341 -9.11 14.67 -1.66
C ALA A 341 -10.53 15.05 -2.07
N SER A 342 -11.38 15.33 -1.08
CA SER A 342 -12.73 15.83 -1.34
C SER A 342 -12.74 17.26 -1.88
N SER A 343 -11.69 18.06 -1.60
CA SER A 343 -11.47 19.38 -2.16
C SER A 343 -10.05 19.48 -2.68
N ARG A 344 -9.86 19.54 -3.99
CA ARG A 344 -8.56 19.57 -4.67
C ARG A 344 -7.65 20.71 -4.19
N TYR A 345 -8.23 21.86 -3.92
CA TYR A 345 -7.49 23.04 -3.47
C TYR A 345 -7.38 23.13 -1.94
N GLY A 346 -7.58 22.00 -1.24
CA GLY A 346 -7.49 21.92 0.22
C GLY A 346 -6.15 22.38 0.78
N ASP A 347 -5.06 22.13 0.04
CA ASP A 347 -3.72 22.58 0.41
C ASP A 347 -3.57 24.12 0.39
N TYR A 348 -4.42 24.81 -0.34
CA TYR A 348 -4.56 26.27 -0.33
C TYR A 348 -5.69 26.75 0.59
N PHE A 349 -6.19 25.88 1.49
CA PHE A 349 -7.34 26.17 2.35
C PHE A 349 -8.59 26.62 1.57
N THR A 350 -8.70 26.17 0.33
CA THR A 350 -9.78 26.51 -0.59
C THR A 350 -10.64 25.28 -0.85
N GLY A 351 -11.96 25.44 -0.73
CA GLY A 351 -12.95 24.37 -0.96
C GLY A 351 -14.28 24.66 -0.30
N ALA A 352 -15.14 23.67 -0.27
CA ALA A 352 -16.48 23.79 0.28
C ALA A 352 -16.66 22.91 1.52
N GLU A 353 -17.03 23.52 2.64
CA GLU A 353 -17.44 22.79 3.82
C GLU A 353 -18.65 21.90 3.53
N GLY A 354 -18.55 20.62 3.91
CA GLY A 354 -19.56 19.61 3.65
C GLY A 354 -19.51 18.94 2.27
N THR A 355 -18.50 19.23 1.45
CA THR A 355 -18.18 18.39 0.29
C THR A 355 -17.73 17.01 0.75
N VAL A 356 -18.26 15.94 0.14
CA VAL A 356 -17.96 14.56 0.50
C VAL A 356 -17.43 13.78 -0.71
N LEU A 357 -16.38 13.01 -0.47
CA LEU A 357 -15.87 11.99 -1.38
C LEU A 357 -15.89 10.64 -0.66
N TYR A 358 -16.55 9.66 -1.25
CA TYR A 358 -16.49 8.28 -0.82
C TYR A 358 -15.56 7.50 -1.74
N LEU A 359 -14.75 6.61 -1.15
CA LEU A 359 -13.79 5.75 -1.85
C LEU A 359 -13.93 4.32 -1.38
N ASP A 360 -13.84 3.38 -2.32
CA ASP A 360 -13.98 1.97 -2.01
C ASP A 360 -13.15 1.11 -2.97
N GLU A 361 -12.64 -0.04 -2.46
CA GLU A 361 -12.00 -1.12 -3.24
C GLU A 361 -10.96 -0.63 -4.27
N PHE A 362 -9.96 0.12 -3.81
CA PHE A 362 -8.82 0.46 -4.67
C PHE A 362 -7.98 -0.79 -4.92
N GLU A 363 -7.45 -0.91 -6.13
CA GLU A 363 -6.44 -1.90 -6.50
C GLU A 363 -5.55 -1.41 -7.64
N PHE A 364 -4.32 -1.90 -7.69
CA PHE A 364 -3.46 -1.72 -8.85
C PHE A 364 -3.73 -2.82 -9.89
N VAL A 365 -3.88 -2.41 -11.13
CA VAL A 365 -4.04 -3.30 -12.30
C VAL A 365 -2.71 -3.40 -13.05
N TYR A 366 -2.31 -4.61 -13.42
CA TYR A 366 -1.00 -4.91 -14.04
C TYR A 366 -1.11 -5.42 -15.47
#